data_3bc7afb59fb9664509ed93aab3331965
#
_entry.id   3bc7afb59fb9664509ed93aab3331965
#
_cell.length_a   1.000
_cell.length_b   1.000
_cell.length_c   1.000
_cell.angle_alpha   90.00
_cell.angle_beta   90.00
_cell.angle_gamma   90.00
#
_symmetry.space_group_name_H-M   'P 1'
#
loop_
_entity.id
_entity.type
_entity.pdbx_description
1 polymer ?
#
loop_
_entity_poly.entity_id
_entity_poly.type
_entity_poly.pdbx_seq_one_letter_code
_entity_poly.pdbx_strand_id
1 'polypeptide(L)'
;FHTYDYERHFLSSVSRILRHQVDFNEITLPDRIVKVDSFPMGIDYEKFEKAALEHYKSTSEEQSELQRRLDHHLEATPDAKMILSIDRLDYTKGIAHRIRAYEYFLDKYPEFIEKVRLVMLAVPSRSNVPQYQKLKREVDELVGRINGKFSTVSWTPIWYFYRSMPFENLIDLYTSCDIALLTPIRDGMNLVAKEYIATRTNHTGVLILSEMAGAAHEMNEALIINPNNFDQVAQALKTAFEMPEEEQIQRNKMLQKRLRRYGVEKWAQDFMKALKHTRENRDSFKSI
;
A
#
# COMPACT_ATOMS: atom_id res chain seq x y z
N PHE A 1 2.14 -4.72 18.07
CA PHE A 1 1.22 -4.38 16.97
C PHE A 1 1.82 -3.25 16.11
N HIS A 2 1.16 -2.90 14.99
CA HIS A 2 1.59 -1.77 14.16
C HIS A 2 0.76 -0.51 14.40
N THR A 3 -0.43 -0.65 14.99
CA THR A 3 -1.29 0.49 15.33
C THR A 3 -1.87 0.34 16.72
N TYR A 4 -2.16 1.47 17.36
CA TYR A 4 -2.80 1.53 18.66
C TYR A 4 -4.18 0.87 18.68
N ASP A 5 -4.96 0.97 17.61
CA ASP A 5 -6.28 0.34 17.55
C ASP A 5 -6.21 -1.18 17.65
N TYR A 6 -5.24 -1.82 16.98
CA TYR A 6 -5.06 -3.28 17.10
C TYR A 6 -4.55 -3.69 18.48
N GLU A 7 -3.69 -2.89 19.10
CA GLU A 7 -3.26 -3.07 20.49
C GLU A 7 -4.47 -3.03 21.43
N ARG A 8 -5.26 -1.96 21.35
CA ARG A 8 -6.48 -1.76 22.16
C ARG A 8 -7.49 -2.90 21.98
N HIS A 9 -7.73 -3.32 20.74
CA HIS A 9 -8.65 -4.43 20.47
C HIS A 9 -8.15 -5.75 21.02
N PHE A 10 -6.86 -6.01 20.95
CA PHE A 10 -6.24 -7.19 21.57
C PHE A 10 -6.42 -7.17 23.09
N LEU A 11 -6.05 -6.08 23.75
CA LEU A 11 -6.19 -5.92 25.20
C LEU A 11 -7.64 -6.08 25.65
N SER A 12 -8.58 -5.46 24.94
CA SER A 12 -10.03 -5.61 25.19
C SER A 12 -10.50 -7.07 25.03
N SER A 13 -9.97 -7.79 24.04
CA SER A 13 -10.30 -9.21 23.82
C SER A 13 -9.74 -10.08 24.95
N VAL A 14 -8.53 -9.83 25.40
CA VAL A 14 -7.92 -10.54 26.54
C VAL A 14 -8.74 -10.33 27.82
N SER A 15 -9.11 -9.09 28.13
CA SER A 15 -9.93 -8.78 29.30
C SER A 15 -11.32 -9.44 29.24
N ARG A 16 -12.02 -9.35 28.10
CA ARG A 16 -13.40 -9.81 27.96
C ARG A 16 -13.54 -11.33 27.82
N ILE A 17 -12.63 -11.95 27.04
CA ILE A 17 -12.73 -13.38 26.70
C ILE A 17 -11.97 -14.22 27.71
N LEU A 18 -10.72 -13.86 28.01
CA LEU A 18 -9.85 -14.61 28.90
C LEU A 18 -9.99 -14.18 30.37
N ARG A 19 -10.66 -13.04 30.63
CA ARG A 19 -10.90 -12.47 31.96
C ARG A 19 -9.63 -12.20 32.76
N HIS A 20 -8.52 -11.95 32.06
CA HIS A 20 -7.30 -11.46 32.70
C HIS A 20 -7.44 -9.98 33.04
N GLN A 21 -6.82 -9.58 34.13
CA GLN A 21 -6.71 -8.16 34.49
C GLN A 21 -5.82 -7.47 33.45
N VAL A 22 -6.34 -6.36 32.92
CA VAL A 22 -5.63 -5.47 31.97
C VAL A 22 -5.62 -4.08 32.57
N ASP A 23 -4.43 -3.52 32.75
CA ASP A 23 -4.21 -2.16 33.21
C ASP A 23 -3.37 -1.41 32.17
N PHE A 24 -3.95 -0.37 31.55
CA PHE A 24 -3.38 0.30 30.38
C PHE A 24 -2.95 -0.69 29.27
N ASN A 25 -1.65 -0.86 29.08
CA ASN A 25 -1.06 -1.77 28.09
C ASN A 25 -0.39 -3.00 28.73
N GLU A 26 -0.74 -3.34 29.96
CA GLU A 26 -0.19 -4.48 30.70
C GLU A 26 -1.29 -5.50 31.03
N ILE A 27 -0.96 -6.77 30.82
CA ILE A 27 -1.82 -7.91 31.16
C ILE A 27 -1.17 -8.62 32.36
N THR A 28 -1.90 -8.72 33.48
CA THR A 28 -1.45 -9.46 34.66
C THR A 28 -1.81 -10.93 34.50
N LEU A 29 -0.78 -11.79 34.51
CA LEU A 29 -0.90 -13.25 34.58
C LEU A 29 -0.42 -13.72 35.95
N PRO A 30 -0.75 -14.97 36.39
CA PRO A 30 -0.35 -15.47 37.70
C PRO A 30 1.17 -15.49 37.95
N ASP A 31 1.95 -15.65 36.89
CA ASP A 31 3.40 -15.84 36.90
C ASP A 31 4.21 -14.69 36.29
N ARG A 32 3.55 -13.74 35.64
CA ARG A 32 4.22 -12.64 34.91
C ARG A 32 3.28 -11.51 34.53
N ILE A 33 3.87 -10.37 34.18
CA ILE A 33 3.19 -9.26 33.48
C ILE A 33 3.60 -9.31 32.01
N VAL A 34 2.62 -9.17 31.12
CA VAL A 34 2.84 -9.09 29.67
C VAL A 34 2.55 -7.67 29.21
N LYS A 35 3.55 -7.00 28.65
CA LYS A 35 3.38 -5.68 28.06
C LYS A 35 2.96 -5.81 26.60
N VAL A 36 1.95 -5.07 26.21
CA VAL A 36 1.43 -4.96 24.83
C VAL A 36 1.69 -3.53 24.37
N ASP A 37 2.20 -3.38 23.15
CA ASP A 37 2.54 -2.06 22.64
C ASP A 37 2.46 -2.04 21.10
N SER A 38 2.44 -0.84 20.51
CA SER A 38 2.39 -0.66 19.07
C SER A 38 3.68 -0.03 18.53
N PHE A 39 4.20 -0.66 17.48
CA PHE A 39 5.42 -0.26 16.77
C PHE A 39 5.10 -0.20 15.27
N PRO A 40 4.74 0.97 14.73
CA PRO A 40 4.42 1.10 13.31
C PRO A 40 5.68 0.84 12.47
N MET A 41 5.63 -0.21 11.64
CA MET A 41 6.80 -0.64 10.86
C MET A 41 7.20 0.42 9.82
N GLY A 42 8.47 0.80 9.84
CA GLY A 42 9.11 1.60 8.80
C GLY A 42 9.63 0.75 7.62
N ILE A 43 10.10 1.42 6.58
CA ILE A 43 10.81 0.80 5.45
C ILE A 43 12.28 1.23 5.44
N ASP A 44 13.10 0.53 4.67
CA ASP A 44 14.42 0.99 4.27
C ASP A 44 14.26 2.05 3.17
N TYR A 45 14.04 3.30 3.60
CA TYR A 45 13.75 4.42 2.70
C TYR A 45 14.88 4.64 1.69
N GLU A 46 16.14 4.61 2.15
CA GLU A 46 17.30 4.88 1.32
C GLU A 46 17.49 3.85 0.21
N LYS A 47 17.18 2.59 0.48
CA LYS A 47 17.19 1.51 -0.51
C LYS A 47 16.24 1.80 -1.68
N PHE A 48 15.00 2.21 -1.39
CA PHE A 48 14.01 2.51 -2.44
C PHE A 48 14.35 3.79 -3.19
N GLU A 49 14.76 4.83 -2.48
CA GLU A 49 15.18 6.09 -3.09
C GLU A 49 16.38 5.90 -4.03
N LYS A 50 17.42 5.18 -3.57
CA LYS A 50 18.61 4.88 -4.36
C LYS A 50 18.26 4.09 -5.61
N ALA A 51 17.45 3.04 -5.47
CA ALA A 51 17.01 2.22 -6.61
C ALA A 51 16.24 3.05 -7.64
N ALA A 52 15.36 3.96 -7.20
CA ALA A 52 14.65 4.86 -8.09
C ALA A 52 15.59 5.86 -8.80
N LEU A 53 16.59 6.41 -8.10
CA LEU A 53 17.58 7.29 -8.70
C LEU A 53 18.47 6.55 -9.73
N GLU A 54 18.82 5.30 -9.48
CA GLU A 54 19.56 4.45 -10.43
C GLU A 54 18.68 4.13 -11.65
N HIS A 55 17.40 3.84 -11.44
CA HIS A 55 16.44 3.62 -12.52
C HIS A 55 16.38 4.82 -13.49
N TYR A 56 16.25 6.06 -13.00
CA TYR A 56 16.21 7.25 -13.86
C TYR A 56 17.52 7.55 -14.60
N LYS A 57 18.65 6.95 -14.20
CA LYS A 57 19.95 7.09 -14.85
C LYS A 57 20.27 5.97 -15.84
N SER A 58 19.48 4.88 -15.82
CA SER A 58 19.72 3.72 -16.67
C SER A 58 19.53 4.06 -18.15
N THR A 59 20.44 3.54 -18.97
CA THR A 59 20.32 3.66 -20.43
C THR A 59 19.29 2.68 -20.97
N SER A 60 18.80 2.90 -22.21
CA SER A 60 17.83 2.03 -22.85
C SER A 60 18.27 0.56 -22.95
N GLU A 61 19.58 0.30 -22.99
CA GLU A 61 20.15 -1.05 -23.02
C GLU A 61 20.09 -1.75 -21.65
N GLU A 62 20.14 -0.97 -20.55
CA GLU A 62 20.12 -1.46 -19.17
C GLU A 62 18.70 -1.63 -18.62
N GLN A 63 17.70 -1.05 -19.30
CA GLN A 63 16.31 -1.13 -18.89
C GLN A 63 15.74 -2.55 -18.99
N SER A 64 14.86 -2.89 -18.06
CA SER A 64 14.11 -4.14 -18.08
C SER A 64 13.16 -4.20 -19.29
N GLU A 65 12.74 -5.41 -19.70
CA GLU A 65 11.69 -5.54 -20.71
C GLU A 65 10.38 -4.87 -20.29
N LEU A 66 10.07 -4.92 -18.99
CA LEU A 66 8.90 -4.25 -18.41
C LEU A 66 8.99 -2.75 -18.61
N GLN A 67 10.13 -2.14 -18.23
CA GLN A 67 10.34 -0.69 -18.37
C GLN A 67 10.20 -0.24 -19.82
N ARG A 68 10.83 -0.92 -20.76
CA ARG A 68 10.71 -0.60 -22.18
C ARG A 68 9.25 -0.61 -22.67
N ARG A 69 8.44 -1.54 -22.17
CA ARG A 69 7.01 -1.60 -22.51
C ARG A 69 6.21 -0.47 -21.86
N LEU A 70 6.56 -0.07 -20.64
CA LEU A 70 5.95 1.06 -19.94
C LEU A 70 6.28 2.37 -20.65
N ASP A 71 7.55 2.59 -21.01
CA ASP A 71 8.02 3.79 -21.73
C ASP A 71 7.37 3.90 -23.11
N HIS A 72 7.36 2.82 -23.89
CA HIS A 72 6.68 2.80 -25.20
C HIS A 72 5.19 3.17 -25.07
N HIS A 73 4.53 2.73 -23.99
CA HIS A 73 3.14 3.12 -23.75
C HIS A 73 3.00 4.60 -23.42
N LEU A 74 3.86 5.13 -22.55
CA LEU A 74 3.85 6.55 -22.15
C LEU A 74 4.14 7.46 -23.35
N GLU A 75 5.09 7.07 -24.21
CA GLU A 75 5.39 7.79 -25.47
C GLU A 75 4.19 7.80 -26.43
N ALA A 76 3.49 6.67 -26.57
CA ALA A 76 2.32 6.55 -27.43
C ALA A 76 1.08 7.30 -26.90
N THR A 77 1.01 7.55 -25.59
CA THR A 77 -0.12 8.20 -24.90
C THR A 77 0.35 9.20 -23.85
N PRO A 78 0.96 10.34 -24.25
CA PRO A 78 1.63 11.27 -23.33
C PRO A 78 0.69 11.92 -22.30
N ASP A 79 -0.60 12.04 -22.59
CA ASP A 79 -1.61 12.58 -21.67
C ASP A 79 -2.24 11.51 -20.77
N ALA A 80 -1.88 10.23 -20.95
CA ALA A 80 -2.42 9.15 -20.14
C ALA A 80 -1.62 8.99 -18.85
N LYS A 81 -2.33 8.69 -17.75
CA LYS A 81 -1.74 8.38 -16.44
C LYS A 81 -1.91 6.91 -16.10
N MET A 82 -0.88 6.35 -15.48
CA MET A 82 -0.92 4.99 -14.97
C MET A 82 -1.24 4.97 -13.48
N ILE A 83 -2.18 4.10 -13.11
CA ILE A 83 -2.62 3.87 -11.74
C ILE A 83 -2.02 2.55 -11.27
N LEU A 84 -1.20 2.59 -10.25
CA LEU A 84 -0.56 1.43 -9.65
C LEU A 84 -1.46 0.74 -8.65
N SER A 85 -1.52 -0.58 -8.71
CA SER A 85 -2.16 -1.45 -7.73
C SER A 85 -1.27 -2.66 -7.47
N ILE A 86 -0.62 -2.72 -6.31
CA ILE A 86 0.23 -3.84 -5.93
C ILE A 86 -0.24 -4.42 -4.60
N ASP A 87 -0.60 -5.70 -4.60
CA ASP A 87 -0.93 -6.43 -3.38
C ASP A 87 -0.69 -7.94 -3.57
N ARG A 88 -0.52 -8.66 -2.47
CA ARG A 88 -0.74 -10.11 -2.49
C ARG A 88 -2.21 -10.39 -2.77
N LEU A 89 -2.49 -11.43 -3.54
CA LEU A 89 -3.88 -11.86 -3.74
C LEU A 89 -4.45 -12.38 -2.42
N ASP A 90 -5.10 -11.50 -1.67
CA ASP A 90 -5.70 -11.75 -0.37
C ASP A 90 -7.01 -10.94 -0.28
N TYR A 91 -8.07 -11.54 0.27
CA TYR A 91 -9.37 -10.87 0.39
C TYR A 91 -9.32 -9.62 1.27
N THR A 92 -8.38 -9.55 2.24
CA THR A 92 -8.19 -8.37 3.08
C THR A 92 -7.65 -7.16 2.31
N LYS A 93 -7.05 -7.40 1.14
CA LYS A 93 -6.48 -6.35 0.29
C LYS A 93 -7.51 -5.63 -0.60
N GLY A 94 -8.75 -6.10 -0.62
CA GLY A 94 -9.84 -5.43 -1.31
C GLY A 94 -9.69 -5.36 -2.83
N ILE A 95 -8.94 -6.30 -3.46
CA ILE A 95 -8.62 -6.26 -4.89
C ILE A 95 -9.89 -6.24 -5.74
N ALA A 96 -10.86 -7.13 -5.46
CA ALA A 96 -12.11 -7.15 -6.20
C ALA A 96 -12.92 -5.85 -6.03
N HIS A 97 -12.92 -5.25 -4.83
CA HIS A 97 -13.57 -3.95 -4.58
C HIS A 97 -12.87 -2.83 -5.36
N ARG A 98 -11.54 -2.81 -5.37
CA ARG A 98 -10.73 -1.85 -6.14
C ARG A 98 -11.06 -1.90 -7.64
N ILE A 99 -11.15 -3.09 -8.20
CA ILE A 99 -11.49 -3.29 -9.62
C ILE A 99 -12.91 -2.78 -9.91
N ARG A 100 -13.88 -3.07 -9.05
CA ARG A 100 -15.26 -2.54 -9.19
C ARG A 100 -15.32 -1.02 -9.01
N ALA A 101 -14.56 -0.46 -8.09
CA ALA A 101 -14.47 0.99 -7.91
C ALA A 101 -13.82 1.68 -9.13
N TYR A 102 -12.84 1.03 -9.76
CA TYR A 102 -12.24 1.52 -11.01
C TYR A 102 -13.24 1.43 -12.19
N GLU A 103 -14.01 0.34 -12.30
CA GLU A 103 -15.11 0.26 -13.27
C GLU A 103 -16.12 1.39 -13.06
N TYR A 104 -16.56 1.61 -11.80
CA TYR A 104 -17.47 2.69 -11.45
C TYR A 104 -16.89 4.07 -11.81
N PHE A 105 -15.57 4.27 -11.64
CA PHE A 105 -14.89 5.49 -12.06
C PHE A 105 -14.99 5.72 -13.57
N LEU A 106 -14.73 4.69 -14.39
CA LEU A 106 -14.83 4.80 -15.87
C LEU A 106 -16.27 5.01 -16.34
N ASP A 107 -17.25 4.40 -15.70
CA ASP A 107 -18.68 4.63 -16.00
C ASP A 107 -19.12 6.04 -15.62
N LYS A 108 -18.66 6.56 -14.48
CA LYS A 108 -19.04 7.88 -13.97
C LYS A 108 -18.34 9.03 -14.69
N TYR A 109 -17.11 8.82 -15.12
CA TYR A 109 -16.24 9.81 -15.75
C TYR A 109 -15.68 9.30 -17.09
N PRO A 110 -16.52 9.16 -18.12
CA PRO A 110 -16.12 8.59 -19.40
C PRO A 110 -15.02 9.40 -20.12
N GLU A 111 -14.82 10.67 -19.74
CA GLU A 111 -13.74 11.52 -20.25
C GLU A 111 -12.33 11.02 -19.90
N PHE A 112 -12.21 10.06 -18.97
CA PHE A 112 -10.94 9.42 -18.60
C PHE A 112 -10.67 8.11 -19.37
N ILE A 113 -11.62 7.62 -20.18
CA ILE A 113 -11.39 6.49 -21.06
C ILE A 113 -10.24 6.84 -22.02
N GLU A 114 -9.32 5.92 -22.24
CA GLU A 114 -8.05 6.09 -22.96
C GLU A 114 -7.00 6.96 -22.28
N LYS A 115 -7.35 7.73 -21.22
CA LYS A 115 -6.43 8.61 -20.50
C LYS A 115 -5.89 8.01 -19.20
N VAL A 116 -6.45 6.89 -18.74
CA VAL A 116 -5.99 6.21 -17.52
C VAL A 116 -5.82 4.71 -17.74
N ARG A 117 -4.89 4.09 -17.06
CA ARG A 117 -4.72 2.64 -17.06
C ARG A 117 -4.42 2.12 -15.67
N LEU A 118 -5.15 1.12 -15.22
CA LEU A 118 -4.87 0.42 -13.98
C LEU A 118 -3.82 -0.68 -14.24
N VAL A 119 -2.62 -0.50 -13.72
CA VAL A 119 -1.53 -1.49 -13.73
C VAL A 119 -1.59 -2.26 -12.42
N MET A 120 -2.08 -3.49 -12.49
CA MET A 120 -2.36 -4.29 -11.32
C MET A 120 -1.43 -5.50 -11.22
N LEU A 121 -0.63 -5.53 -10.16
CA LEU A 121 0.18 -6.68 -9.77
C LEU A 121 -0.46 -7.39 -8.57
N ALA A 122 -1.05 -8.55 -8.80
CA ALA A 122 -1.56 -9.44 -7.76
C ALA A 122 -0.57 -10.58 -7.53
N VAL A 123 0.17 -10.52 -6.42
CA VAL A 123 1.17 -11.55 -6.11
C VAL A 123 0.47 -12.79 -5.56
N PRO A 124 0.73 -14.00 -6.12
CA PRO A 124 0.14 -15.23 -5.62
C PRO A 124 0.37 -15.44 -4.12
N SER A 125 -0.69 -15.78 -3.40
CA SER A 125 -0.63 -16.08 -1.97
C SER A 125 -1.59 -17.22 -1.65
N ARG A 126 -1.15 -18.16 -0.84
CA ARG A 126 -1.98 -19.29 -0.34
C ARG A 126 -2.77 -19.99 -1.46
N SER A 127 -2.17 -20.20 -2.62
CA SER A 127 -2.80 -20.69 -3.86
C SER A 127 -3.49 -22.05 -3.72
N ASN A 128 -3.12 -22.83 -2.71
CA ASN A 128 -3.74 -24.15 -2.43
C ASN A 128 -5.01 -24.04 -1.55
N VAL A 129 -5.38 -22.85 -1.07
CA VAL A 129 -6.56 -22.65 -0.23
C VAL A 129 -7.78 -22.33 -1.11
N PRO A 130 -8.90 -23.08 -1.00
CA PRO A 130 -10.06 -22.91 -1.89
C PRO A 130 -10.62 -21.50 -1.97
N GLN A 131 -10.64 -20.76 -0.84
CA GLN A 131 -11.11 -19.37 -0.79
C GLN A 131 -10.24 -18.43 -1.63
N TYR A 132 -8.92 -18.63 -1.65
CA TYR A 132 -7.99 -17.84 -2.47
C TYR A 132 -8.10 -18.19 -3.96
N GLN A 133 -8.39 -19.45 -4.29
CA GLN A 133 -8.69 -19.86 -5.67
C GLN A 133 -10.01 -19.23 -6.17
N LYS A 134 -11.02 -19.14 -5.30
CA LYS A 134 -12.27 -18.45 -5.61
C LYS A 134 -12.03 -16.96 -5.86
N LEU A 135 -11.25 -16.29 -4.99
CA LEU A 135 -10.88 -14.89 -5.18
C LEU A 135 -10.11 -14.67 -6.49
N LYS A 136 -9.19 -15.59 -6.83
CA LYS A 136 -8.46 -15.51 -8.11
C LYS A 136 -9.40 -15.55 -9.31
N ARG A 137 -10.35 -16.50 -9.32
CA ARG A 137 -11.36 -16.58 -10.40
C ARG A 137 -12.21 -15.32 -10.48
N GLU A 138 -12.68 -14.81 -9.34
CA GLU A 138 -13.45 -13.56 -9.30
C GLU A 138 -12.67 -12.38 -9.87
N VAL A 139 -11.40 -12.25 -9.53
CA VAL A 139 -10.54 -11.19 -10.06
C VAL A 139 -10.34 -11.34 -11.57
N ASP A 140 -10.10 -12.57 -12.08
CA ASP A 140 -9.94 -12.83 -13.50
C ASP A 140 -11.21 -12.48 -14.30
N GLU A 141 -12.38 -12.88 -13.79
CA GLU A 141 -13.68 -12.58 -14.36
C GLU A 141 -13.94 -11.06 -14.41
N LEU A 142 -13.65 -10.35 -13.32
CA LEU A 142 -13.79 -8.89 -13.26
C LEU A 142 -12.89 -8.19 -14.26
N VAL A 143 -11.62 -8.56 -14.32
CA VAL A 143 -10.65 -7.98 -15.26
C VAL A 143 -11.09 -8.26 -16.70
N GLY A 144 -11.45 -9.50 -17.03
CA GLY A 144 -11.91 -9.88 -18.37
C GLY A 144 -13.16 -9.09 -18.78
N ARG A 145 -14.15 -8.97 -17.89
CA ARG A 145 -15.39 -8.24 -18.13
C ARG A 145 -15.15 -6.74 -18.34
N ILE A 146 -14.34 -6.11 -17.52
CA ILE A 146 -14.07 -4.67 -17.61
C ILE A 146 -13.23 -4.37 -18.85
N ASN A 147 -12.21 -5.18 -19.13
CA ASN A 147 -11.45 -5.05 -20.37
C ASN A 147 -12.35 -5.24 -21.60
N GLY A 148 -13.23 -6.23 -21.61
CA GLY A 148 -14.21 -6.42 -22.69
C GLY A 148 -15.21 -5.27 -22.85
N LYS A 149 -15.58 -4.60 -21.74
CA LYS A 149 -16.53 -3.47 -21.74
C LYS A 149 -15.93 -2.17 -22.29
N PHE A 150 -14.69 -1.85 -21.92
CA PHE A 150 -14.12 -0.52 -22.14
C PHE A 150 -12.95 -0.48 -23.14
N SER A 151 -12.32 -1.63 -23.50
CA SER A 151 -11.19 -1.62 -24.43
C SER A 151 -11.54 -1.02 -25.76
N THR A 152 -10.59 -0.28 -26.31
CA THR A 152 -10.60 0.17 -27.71
C THR A 152 -9.52 -0.59 -28.49
N VAL A 153 -9.33 -0.28 -29.78
CA VAL A 153 -8.30 -0.93 -30.59
C VAL A 153 -6.89 -0.70 -30.05
N SER A 154 -6.64 0.49 -29.47
CA SER A 154 -5.32 0.92 -29.00
C SER A 154 -5.17 0.90 -27.49
N TRP A 155 -6.25 0.72 -26.74
CA TRP A 155 -6.21 0.87 -25.29
C TRP A 155 -6.96 -0.25 -24.55
N THR A 156 -6.37 -0.70 -23.43
CA THR A 156 -6.94 -1.66 -22.50
C THR A 156 -6.95 -1.06 -21.09
N PRO A 157 -8.09 -1.00 -20.38
CA PRO A 157 -8.20 -0.32 -19.10
C PRO A 157 -7.37 -0.93 -17.98
N ILE A 158 -7.21 -2.26 -17.96
CA ILE A 158 -6.50 -2.96 -16.88
C ILE A 158 -5.40 -3.83 -17.48
N TRP A 159 -4.15 -3.55 -17.08
CA TRP A 159 -3.03 -4.48 -17.22
C TRP A 159 -2.91 -5.30 -15.95
N TYR A 160 -3.13 -6.60 -16.07
CA TYR A 160 -3.19 -7.50 -14.93
C TYR A 160 -2.04 -8.50 -14.95
N PHE A 161 -1.25 -8.50 -13.89
CA PHE A 161 -0.14 -9.42 -13.68
C PHE A 161 -0.41 -10.29 -12.44
N TYR A 162 -0.58 -11.61 -12.64
CA TYR A 162 -0.70 -12.57 -11.55
C TYR A 162 0.62 -13.33 -11.41
N ARG A 163 1.58 -12.71 -10.77
CA ARG A 163 2.94 -13.27 -10.55
C ARG A 163 3.70 -12.49 -9.48
N SER A 164 4.80 -13.08 -8.98
CA SER A 164 5.83 -12.32 -8.27
C SER A 164 6.70 -11.57 -9.27
N MET A 165 7.24 -10.44 -8.87
CA MET A 165 8.20 -9.67 -9.66
C MET A 165 9.49 -9.47 -8.87
N PRO A 166 10.67 -9.47 -9.50
CA PRO A 166 11.91 -9.08 -8.86
C PRO A 166 11.88 -7.60 -8.44
N PHE A 167 12.79 -7.22 -7.55
CA PHE A 167 12.80 -5.88 -6.96
C PHE A 167 12.92 -4.76 -8.01
N GLU A 168 13.75 -4.97 -9.02
CA GLU A 168 13.97 -4.02 -10.12
C GLU A 168 12.66 -3.72 -10.87
N ASN A 169 11.88 -4.75 -11.18
CA ASN A 169 10.57 -4.56 -11.84
C ASN A 169 9.53 -3.91 -10.92
N LEU A 170 9.65 -4.04 -9.60
CA LEU A 170 8.82 -3.27 -8.68
C LEU A 170 9.18 -1.79 -8.71
N ILE A 171 10.49 -1.47 -8.79
CA ILE A 171 10.95 -0.09 -8.97
C ILE A 171 10.42 0.49 -10.28
N ASP A 172 10.49 -0.26 -11.39
CA ASP A 172 9.92 0.17 -12.68
C ASP A 172 8.44 0.57 -12.54
N LEU A 173 7.63 -0.27 -11.86
CA LEU A 173 6.22 0.03 -11.62
C LEU A 173 6.02 1.26 -10.72
N TYR A 174 6.80 1.37 -9.63
CA TYR A 174 6.67 2.51 -8.71
C TYR A 174 7.04 3.83 -9.37
N THR A 175 8.08 3.85 -10.20
CA THR A 175 8.57 5.07 -10.86
C THR A 175 7.72 5.49 -12.05
N SER A 176 7.18 4.53 -12.81
CA SER A 176 6.40 4.80 -14.02
C SER A 176 4.92 5.12 -13.75
N CYS A 177 4.37 4.79 -12.57
CA CYS A 177 2.96 5.03 -12.28
C CYS A 177 2.75 6.35 -11.55
N ASP A 178 1.82 7.17 -12.05
CA ASP A 178 1.51 8.51 -11.52
C ASP A 178 0.67 8.49 -10.25
N ILE A 179 -0.18 7.48 -10.10
CA ILE A 179 -1.12 7.35 -9.00
C ILE A 179 -0.95 5.96 -8.39
N ALA A 180 -0.81 5.87 -7.07
CA ALA A 180 -0.91 4.60 -6.35
C ALA A 180 -2.30 4.47 -5.73
N LEU A 181 -3.05 3.44 -6.11
CA LEU A 181 -4.39 3.13 -5.59
C LEU A 181 -4.31 1.91 -4.69
N LEU A 182 -4.22 2.12 -3.38
CA LEU A 182 -4.07 1.09 -2.36
C LEU A 182 -5.28 1.10 -1.44
N THR A 183 -6.22 0.19 -1.67
CA THR A 183 -7.54 0.18 -1.03
C THR A 183 -7.81 -1.10 -0.23
N PRO A 184 -6.92 -1.50 0.70
CA PRO A 184 -7.20 -2.67 1.52
C PRO A 184 -8.47 -2.45 2.35
N ILE A 185 -9.24 -3.53 2.54
CA ILE A 185 -10.39 -3.55 3.46
C ILE A 185 -9.89 -3.69 4.90
N ARG A 186 -8.73 -4.33 5.07
CA ARG A 186 -8.06 -4.47 6.36
C ARG A 186 -6.58 -4.70 6.17
N ASP A 187 -5.76 -3.83 6.71
CA ASP A 187 -4.31 -3.95 6.68
C ASP A 187 -3.68 -3.34 7.94
N GLY A 188 -2.82 -4.09 8.61
CA GLY A 188 -2.15 -3.61 9.83
C GLY A 188 -1.17 -2.47 9.57
N MET A 189 -0.61 -2.35 8.36
CA MET A 189 0.33 -1.27 7.99
C MET A 189 0.15 -0.83 6.54
N ASN A 190 0.50 -1.62 5.55
CA ASN A 190 0.67 -1.34 4.12
C ASN A 190 2.00 -0.66 3.79
N LEU A 191 3.06 -1.47 3.67
CA LEU A 191 4.39 -0.97 3.33
C LEU A 191 4.48 -0.48 1.89
N VAL A 192 3.68 -1.02 0.97
CA VAL A 192 3.64 -0.60 -0.45
C VAL A 192 3.36 0.90 -0.59
N ALA A 193 2.51 1.47 0.26
CA ALA A 193 2.27 2.91 0.30
C ALA A 193 3.55 3.70 0.62
N LYS A 194 4.33 3.21 1.59
CA LYS A 194 5.61 3.82 1.98
C LYS A 194 6.67 3.67 0.89
N GLU A 195 6.75 2.48 0.28
CA GLU A 195 7.67 2.16 -0.82
C GLU A 195 7.42 3.05 -2.05
N TYR A 196 6.14 3.20 -2.45
CA TYR A 196 5.77 4.09 -3.55
C TYR A 196 6.24 5.53 -3.29
N ILE A 197 5.98 6.09 -2.11
CA ILE A 197 6.40 7.46 -1.78
C ILE A 197 7.93 7.59 -1.74
N ALA A 198 8.64 6.58 -1.27
CA ALA A 198 10.11 6.60 -1.21
C ALA A 198 10.75 6.62 -2.61
N THR A 199 10.09 6.03 -3.63
CA THR A 199 10.59 6.01 -5.01
C THR A 199 10.26 7.30 -5.80
N ARG A 200 9.45 8.21 -5.26
CA ARG A 200 9.07 9.47 -5.95
C ARG A 200 10.15 10.54 -5.79
N THR A 201 11.33 10.29 -6.37
CA THR A 201 12.50 11.18 -6.22
C THR A 201 12.35 12.53 -6.90
N ASN A 202 11.45 12.63 -7.89
CA ASN A 202 11.01 13.89 -8.50
C ASN A 202 9.91 14.61 -7.70
N HIS A 203 9.45 13.99 -6.58
CA HIS A 203 8.36 14.45 -5.72
C HIS A 203 6.97 14.54 -6.38
N THR A 204 6.79 14.02 -7.60
CA THR A 204 5.46 13.95 -8.25
C THR A 204 4.76 12.62 -7.94
N GLY A 205 3.48 12.51 -8.31
CA GLY A 205 2.66 11.34 -8.08
C GLY A 205 1.73 11.48 -6.87
N VAL A 206 0.63 10.73 -6.89
CA VAL A 206 -0.43 10.83 -5.88
C VAL A 206 -0.68 9.47 -5.23
N LEU A 207 -0.73 9.45 -3.91
CA LEU A 207 -1.13 8.26 -3.15
C LEU A 207 -2.60 8.37 -2.75
N ILE A 208 -3.41 7.39 -3.18
CA ILE A 208 -4.77 7.15 -2.70
C ILE A 208 -4.69 5.93 -1.77
N LEU A 209 -5.05 6.12 -0.50
CA LEU A 209 -4.87 5.12 0.53
C LEU A 209 -6.16 4.89 1.33
N SER A 210 -6.49 3.62 1.55
CA SER A 210 -7.60 3.25 2.43
C SER A 210 -7.38 3.69 3.86
N GLU A 211 -8.41 4.28 4.49
CA GLU A 211 -8.46 4.55 5.93
C GLU A 211 -8.29 3.28 6.80
N MET A 212 -8.55 2.09 6.22
CA MET A 212 -8.41 0.79 6.88
C MET A 212 -6.96 0.26 6.86
N ALA A 213 -6.02 1.00 6.28
CA ALA A 213 -4.59 0.69 6.32
C ALA A 213 -3.93 1.40 7.52
N GLY A 214 -3.12 0.68 8.30
CA GLY A 214 -2.38 1.28 9.43
C GLY A 214 -1.49 2.44 9.01
N ALA A 215 -0.93 2.40 7.80
CA ALA A 215 -0.13 3.50 7.25
C ALA A 215 -0.93 4.81 7.08
N ALA A 216 -2.26 4.77 6.97
CA ALA A 216 -3.09 5.97 6.86
C ALA A 216 -2.96 6.90 8.09
N HIS A 217 -2.69 6.34 9.27
CA HIS A 217 -2.46 7.13 10.49
C HIS A 217 -1.17 7.98 10.44
N GLU A 218 -0.24 7.63 9.55
CA GLU A 218 1.03 8.31 9.39
C GLU A 218 1.13 9.13 8.09
N MET A 219 0.26 8.84 7.12
CA MET A 219 0.35 9.38 5.75
C MET A 219 -0.81 10.32 5.44
N ASN A 220 -1.00 11.33 6.28
CA ASN A 220 -2.14 12.26 6.23
C ASN A 220 -2.22 13.09 4.93
N GLU A 221 -1.11 13.24 4.21
CA GLU A 221 -1.05 13.96 2.94
C GLU A 221 -1.48 13.10 1.75
N ALA A 222 -1.75 11.80 1.95
CA ALA A 222 -2.41 10.96 0.96
C ALA A 222 -3.89 11.32 0.82
N LEU A 223 -4.50 10.96 -0.30
CA LEU A 223 -5.97 11.01 -0.44
C LEU A 223 -6.54 9.80 0.31
N ILE A 224 -7.04 10.04 1.51
CA ILE A 224 -7.60 8.98 2.37
C ILE A 224 -9.04 8.70 1.97
N ILE A 225 -9.36 7.43 1.76
CA ILE A 225 -10.67 6.97 1.27
C ILE A 225 -11.22 5.79 2.08
N ASN A 226 -12.55 5.68 2.11
CA ASN A 226 -13.21 4.45 2.51
C ASN A 226 -13.26 3.48 1.32
N PRO A 227 -12.63 2.29 1.39
CA PRO A 227 -12.54 1.36 0.26
C PRO A 227 -13.88 0.74 -0.14
N ASN A 228 -14.92 0.85 0.71
CA ASN A 228 -16.27 0.37 0.42
C ASN A 228 -17.14 1.44 -0.25
N ASN A 229 -16.70 2.69 -0.28
CA ASN A 229 -17.41 3.80 -0.93
C ASN A 229 -16.82 4.03 -2.33
N PHE A 230 -17.40 3.38 -3.35
CA PHE A 230 -16.92 3.47 -4.74
C PHE A 230 -17.00 4.89 -5.29
N ASP A 231 -17.97 5.67 -4.84
CA ASP A 231 -18.08 7.08 -5.24
C ASP A 231 -16.91 7.91 -4.72
N GLN A 232 -16.54 7.72 -3.46
CA GLN A 232 -15.37 8.38 -2.87
C GLN A 232 -14.07 7.95 -3.55
N VAL A 233 -13.92 6.67 -3.88
CA VAL A 233 -12.74 6.17 -4.64
C VAL A 233 -12.69 6.80 -6.03
N ALA A 234 -13.82 6.87 -6.74
CA ALA A 234 -13.89 7.49 -8.06
C ALA A 234 -13.59 8.99 -8.01
N GLN A 235 -14.10 9.69 -6.99
CA GLN A 235 -13.78 11.11 -6.79
C GLN A 235 -12.31 11.33 -6.46
N ALA A 236 -11.70 10.46 -5.65
CA ALA A 236 -10.27 10.53 -5.33
C ALA A 236 -9.40 10.28 -6.56
N LEU A 237 -9.78 9.34 -7.44
CA LEU A 237 -9.10 9.11 -8.72
C LEU A 237 -9.18 10.35 -9.62
N LYS A 238 -10.35 10.97 -9.75
CA LYS A 238 -10.50 12.23 -10.48
C LYS A 238 -9.61 13.34 -9.91
N THR A 239 -9.67 13.54 -8.59
CA THR A 239 -8.83 14.51 -7.88
C THR A 239 -7.34 14.26 -8.11
N ALA A 240 -6.90 12.99 -8.03
CA ALA A 240 -5.51 12.61 -8.26
C ALA A 240 -5.07 12.84 -9.71
N PHE A 241 -5.95 12.60 -10.67
CA PHE A 241 -5.68 12.87 -12.08
C PHE A 241 -5.51 14.39 -12.35
N GLU A 242 -6.37 15.20 -11.76
CA GLU A 242 -6.44 16.66 -11.96
C GLU A 242 -5.51 17.44 -11.02
N MET A 243 -4.84 16.78 -10.05
CA MET A 243 -4.00 17.44 -9.03
C MET A 243 -2.83 18.19 -9.66
N PRO A 244 -2.68 19.51 -9.41
CA PRO A 244 -1.54 20.29 -9.86
C PRO A 244 -0.21 19.72 -9.36
N GLU A 245 0.84 19.85 -10.17
CA GLU A 245 2.16 19.32 -9.83
C GLU A 245 2.72 19.93 -8.54
N GLU A 246 2.49 21.21 -8.31
CA GLU A 246 2.93 21.91 -7.10
C GLU A 246 2.32 21.28 -5.83
N GLU A 247 1.05 20.89 -5.88
CA GLU A 247 0.38 20.21 -4.77
C GLU A 247 0.94 18.80 -4.56
N GLN A 248 1.18 18.05 -5.64
CA GLN A 248 1.82 16.74 -5.57
C GLN A 248 3.19 16.84 -4.89
N ILE A 249 4.02 17.82 -5.29
CA ILE A 249 5.36 18.06 -4.74
C ILE A 249 5.27 18.39 -3.24
N GLN A 250 4.36 19.25 -2.83
CA GLN A 250 4.19 19.59 -1.41
C GLN A 250 3.83 18.37 -0.57
N ARG A 251 2.83 17.59 -1.01
CA ARG A 251 2.37 16.38 -0.34
C ARG A 251 3.48 15.34 -0.22
N ASN A 252 4.16 15.04 -1.31
CA ASN A 252 5.24 14.05 -1.34
C ASN A 252 6.42 14.45 -0.45
N LYS A 253 6.85 15.71 -0.46
CA LYS A 253 7.92 16.21 0.43
C LYS A 253 7.59 16.01 1.91
N MET A 254 6.34 16.23 2.31
CA MET A 254 5.90 16.03 3.69
C MET A 254 5.89 14.54 4.06
N LEU A 255 5.34 13.68 3.20
CA LEU A 255 5.35 12.23 3.37
C LEU A 255 6.78 11.67 3.45
N GLN A 256 7.64 12.04 2.53
CA GLN A 256 9.04 11.60 2.48
C GLN A 256 9.83 12.04 3.71
N LYS A 257 9.66 13.29 4.17
CA LYS A 257 10.29 13.78 5.41
C LYS A 257 9.93 12.90 6.61
N ARG A 258 8.68 12.46 6.70
CA ARG A 258 8.19 11.58 7.77
C ARG A 258 8.79 10.17 7.65
N LEU A 259 8.79 9.59 6.44
CA LEU A 259 9.35 8.25 6.19
C LEU A 259 10.85 8.18 6.47
N ARG A 260 11.63 9.19 6.08
CA ARG A 260 13.08 9.28 6.40
C ARG A 260 13.35 9.36 7.89
N ARG A 261 12.47 10.04 8.64
CA ARG A 261 12.63 10.19 10.10
C ARG A 261 12.39 8.88 10.85
N TYR A 262 11.51 8.02 10.34
CA TYR A 262 11.12 6.76 10.99
C TYR A 262 11.18 5.60 9.99
N GLY A 263 12.39 5.15 9.73
CA GLY A 263 12.68 3.98 8.89
C GLY A 263 12.69 2.67 9.68
N VAL A 264 13.02 1.57 9.00
CA VAL A 264 13.07 0.22 9.57
C VAL A 264 14.08 0.08 10.71
N GLU A 265 15.21 0.76 10.62
CA GLU A 265 16.23 0.73 11.68
C GLU A 265 15.71 1.37 12.97
N LYS A 266 15.08 2.53 12.87
CA LYS A 266 14.49 3.22 14.01
C LYS A 266 13.39 2.39 14.66
N TRP A 267 12.53 1.78 13.84
CA TRP A 267 11.53 0.83 14.29
C TRP A 267 12.15 -0.34 15.08
N ALA A 268 13.22 -0.96 14.55
CA ALA A 268 13.91 -2.07 15.22
C ALA A 268 14.54 -1.63 16.55
N GLN A 269 15.18 -0.45 16.58
CA GLN A 269 15.77 0.12 17.78
C GLN A 269 14.73 0.37 18.88
N ASP A 270 13.58 0.97 18.51
CA ASP A 270 12.51 1.28 19.46
C ASP A 270 11.89 -0.01 20.03
N PHE A 271 11.67 -1.02 19.16
CA PHE A 271 11.20 -2.33 19.62
C PHE A 271 12.18 -3.01 20.59
N MET A 272 13.47 -3.04 20.24
CA MET A 272 14.52 -3.64 21.08
C MET A 272 14.69 -2.90 22.42
N LYS A 273 14.56 -1.58 22.40
CA LYS A 273 14.60 -0.76 23.62
C LYS A 273 13.44 -1.09 24.55
N ALA A 274 12.23 -1.17 24.01
CA ALA A 274 11.04 -1.54 24.78
C ALA A 274 11.15 -2.96 25.36
N LEU A 275 11.66 -3.92 24.58
CA LEU A 275 11.88 -5.30 25.02
C LEU A 275 12.91 -5.39 26.17
N LYS A 276 14.03 -4.67 26.08
CA LYS A 276 15.05 -4.62 27.14
C LYS A 276 14.47 -4.02 28.44
N HIS A 277 13.78 -2.90 28.33
CA HIS A 277 13.14 -2.25 29.48
C HIS A 277 12.13 -3.16 30.20
N THR A 278 11.32 -3.90 29.43
CA THR A 278 10.35 -4.87 29.99
C THR A 278 11.06 -6.00 30.73
N ARG A 279 12.22 -6.44 30.25
CA ARG A 279 13.04 -7.49 30.90
C ARG A 279 13.64 -6.99 32.20
N GLU A 280 14.23 -5.80 32.23
CA GLU A 280 14.83 -5.19 33.40
C GLU A 280 13.81 -5.00 34.54
N ASN A 281 12.61 -4.51 34.22
CA ASN A 281 11.52 -4.37 35.15
C ASN A 281 11.08 -5.72 35.74
N ARG A 282 11.00 -6.78 34.91
CA ARG A 282 10.64 -8.13 35.37
C ARG A 282 11.66 -8.68 36.37
N ASP A 283 12.95 -8.46 36.13
CA ASP A 283 14.02 -8.97 36.99
C ASP A 283 14.06 -8.22 38.32
N SER A 284 13.67 -6.94 38.38
CA SER A 284 13.51 -6.17 39.62
C SER A 284 12.34 -6.65 40.49
N PHE A 285 11.24 -7.13 39.90
CA PHE A 285 10.11 -7.71 40.62
C PHE A 285 10.38 -9.09 41.21
N LYS A 286 11.36 -9.85 40.68
CA LYS A 286 11.77 -11.15 41.24
C LYS A 286 12.74 -11.04 42.44
N SER A 287 13.27 -9.85 42.69
CA SER A 287 14.21 -9.56 43.76
C SER A 287 13.56 -8.98 45.02
N ILE A 288 12.22 -8.86 45.07
CA ILE A 288 11.38 -8.53 46.22
C ILE A 288 10.60 -9.78 46.64
#